data_4fb06499f9af7c6b18a0c04db3523eab
#
_entry.id   4fb06499f9af7c6b18a0c04db3523eab
#
_cell.length_a   1.000
_cell.length_b   1.000
_cell.length_c   1.000
_cell.angle_alpha   90.00
_cell.angle_beta   90.00
_cell.angle_gamma   90.00
#
_symmetry.space_group_name_H-M   'P 1'
#
loop_
_entity.id
_entity.type
_entity.pdbx_description
1 polymer ?
#
loop_
_entity_poly.entity_id
_entity_poly.type
_entity_poly.pdbx_seq_one_letter_code
_entity_poly.pdbx_strand_id
1 'polypeptide(L)'
;MIVKSANDVPEKQITSYPYKGKPLPVQETYIRWLSQAGPKDLPEYGLRFFTLGPGGAIPIHNHQYYQTMYILSGQLAVTSYASATDAPIEEKMMRLGDFVFVPSMEPHSIRNLSSTDKATFLCCIGVACSDEAV
;
A
#
# COMPACT_ATOMS: atom_id res chain seq x y z
N MET A 1 -24.66 -2.37 -10.80
CA MET A 1 -23.40 -3.10 -11.04
C MET A 1 -22.48 -2.22 -11.85
N ILE A 2 -21.20 -2.15 -11.46
CA ILE A 2 -20.20 -1.33 -12.17
C ILE A 2 -19.07 -2.26 -12.59
N VAL A 3 -18.72 -2.22 -13.87
CA VAL A 3 -17.59 -2.99 -14.42
C VAL A 3 -16.67 -2.03 -15.17
N LYS A 4 -15.41 -1.97 -14.74
CA LYS A 4 -14.39 -1.12 -15.35
C LYS A 4 -13.06 -1.86 -15.41
N SER A 5 -12.22 -1.48 -16.36
CA SER A 5 -10.82 -1.89 -16.36
C SER A 5 -10.03 -1.03 -15.39
N ALA A 6 -9.05 -1.61 -14.70
CA ALA A 6 -8.13 -0.84 -13.88
C ALA A 6 -7.41 0.23 -14.70
N ASN A 7 -7.15 -0.03 -15.99
CA ASN A 7 -6.52 0.93 -16.88
C ASN A 7 -7.36 2.18 -17.15
N ASP A 8 -8.67 2.11 -16.91
CA ASP A 8 -9.57 3.26 -17.07
C ASP A 8 -9.66 4.12 -15.80
N VAL A 9 -9.03 3.67 -14.72
CA VAL A 9 -8.98 4.44 -13.47
C VAL A 9 -7.73 5.32 -13.50
N PRO A 10 -7.86 6.63 -13.18
CA PRO A 10 -6.71 7.52 -13.17
C PRO A 10 -5.60 7.02 -12.25
N GLU A 11 -4.37 7.04 -12.74
CA GLU A 11 -3.20 6.73 -11.95
C GLU A 11 -2.63 8.01 -11.35
N LYS A 12 -2.31 7.98 -10.07
CA LYS A 12 -1.71 9.11 -9.35
C LYS A 12 -0.37 8.68 -8.77
N GLN A 13 0.62 9.55 -8.84
CA GLN A 13 1.89 9.33 -8.17
C GLN A 13 1.79 9.73 -6.70
N ILE A 14 2.28 8.86 -5.83
CA ILE A 14 2.41 9.16 -4.41
C ILE A 14 3.85 9.61 -4.18
N THR A 15 4.02 10.80 -3.61
CA THR A 15 5.34 11.40 -3.41
C THR A 15 5.75 11.48 -1.95
N SER A 16 4.81 11.35 -1.02
CA SER A 16 5.11 11.33 0.41
C SER A 16 4.04 10.60 1.20
N TYR A 17 4.46 10.05 2.34
CA TYR A 17 3.55 9.54 3.37
C TYR A 17 3.90 10.18 4.71
N PRO A 18 2.90 10.57 5.51
CA PRO A 18 3.17 11.09 6.84
C PRO A 18 3.53 9.95 7.79
N TYR A 19 4.54 10.18 8.62
CA TYR A 19 4.87 9.28 9.72
C TYR A 19 5.36 10.09 10.91
N LYS A 20 4.72 9.92 12.06
CA LYS A 20 5.04 10.63 13.31
C LYS A 20 5.16 12.16 13.10
N GLY A 21 4.21 12.71 12.33
CA GLY A 21 4.12 14.14 12.07
C GLY A 21 5.07 14.68 11.01
N LYS A 22 5.81 13.82 10.30
CA LYS A 22 6.74 14.24 9.24
C LYS A 22 6.36 13.58 7.92
N PRO A 23 6.41 14.34 6.80
CA PRO A 23 6.25 13.72 5.48
C PRO A 23 7.56 13.01 5.11
N LEU A 24 7.46 11.72 4.82
CA LEU A 24 8.60 10.93 4.35
C LEU A 24 8.50 10.75 2.84
N PRO A 25 9.61 10.81 2.10
CA PRO A 25 9.59 10.68 0.65
C PRO A 25 9.24 9.27 0.21
N VAL A 26 8.40 9.17 -0.82
CA VAL A 26 8.01 7.92 -1.47
C VAL A 26 8.65 7.89 -2.85
N GLN A 27 9.27 6.76 -3.22
CA GLN A 27 9.98 6.61 -4.48
C GLN A 27 9.16 5.77 -5.45
N GLU A 28 8.99 6.25 -6.68
CA GLU A 28 8.44 5.51 -7.82
C GLU A 28 7.18 4.69 -7.49
N THR A 29 6.23 5.29 -6.81
CA THR A 29 4.99 4.63 -6.37
C THR A 29 3.78 5.30 -7.01
N TYR A 30 2.89 4.49 -7.56
CA TYR A 30 1.71 4.93 -8.27
C TYR A 30 0.48 4.17 -7.78
N ILE A 31 -0.65 4.83 -7.68
CA ILE A 31 -1.89 4.27 -7.14
C ILE A 31 -3.06 4.50 -8.07
N ARG A 32 -3.91 3.48 -8.18
CA ARG A 32 -5.24 3.58 -8.81
C ARG A 32 -6.28 3.18 -7.77
N TRP A 33 -7.21 4.06 -7.49
CA TRP A 33 -8.32 3.77 -6.60
C TRP A 33 -9.41 3.03 -7.39
N LEU A 34 -9.47 1.72 -7.25
CA LEU A 34 -10.46 0.89 -7.93
C LEU A 34 -11.85 1.04 -7.30
N SER A 35 -11.90 1.07 -5.97
CA SER A 35 -13.09 1.44 -5.23
C SER A 35 -12.71 2.21 -3.99
N GLN A 36 -13.56 3.15 -3.60
CA GLN A 36 -13.40 3.90 -2.36
C GLN A 36 -14.48 3.50 -1.39
N ALA A 37 -14.09 3.31 -0.13
CA ALA A 37 -15.03 3.06 0.93
C ALA A 37 -15.85 4.33 1.20
N GLY A 38 -17.09 4.16 1.60
CA GLY A 38 -17.94 5.29 1.90
C GLY A 38 -19.33 4.89 2.35
N PRO A 39 -20.17 5.88 2.65
CA PRO A 39 -21.54 5.62 3.07
C PRO A 39 -22.45 5.25 1.90
N LYS A 40 -23.61 4.71 2.24
CA LYS A 40 -24.69 4.35 1.31
C LYS A 40 -24.27 3.28 0.31
N ASP A 41 -24.31 3.58 -0.96
CA ASP A 41 -24.10 2.61 -2.03
C ASP A 41 -22.63 2.34 -2.34
N LEU A 42 -21.71 2.87 -1.53
CA LEU A 42 -20.28 2.62 -1.68
C LEU A 42 -19.84 1.42 -0.84
N PRO A 43 -18.77 0.74 -1.25
CA PRO A 43 -18.27 -0.42 -0.51
C PRO A 43 -17.84 -0.09 0.91
N GLU A 44 -17.83 -1.11 1.77
CA GLU A 44 -17.30 -1.01 3.13
C GLU A 44 -15.77 -1.12 3.17
N TYR A 45 -15.13 -1.07 2.03
CA TYR A 45 -13.67 -1.21 1.88
C TYR A 45 -13.17 -0.31 0.75
N GLY A 46 -11.91 0.05 0.81
CA GLY A 46 -11.19 0.65 -0.30
C GLY A 46 -10.33 -0.39 -1.00
N LEU A 47 -10.38 -0.45 -2.32
CA LEU A 47 -9.52 -1.33 -3.10
C LEU A 47 -8.62 -0.49 -3.99
N ARG A 48 -7.31 -0.66 -3.81
CA ARG A 48 -6.29 0.10 -4.51
C ARG A 48 -5.38 -0.82 -5.30
N PHE A 49 -5.00 -0.37 -6.48
CA PHE A 49 -4.00 -1.03 -7.31
C PHE A 49 -2.72 -0.20 -7.24
N PHE A 50 -1.66 -0.78 -6.71
CA PHE A 50 -0.36 -0.12 -6.59
C PHE A 50 0.62 -0.62 -7.63
N THR A 51 1.42 0.30 -8.14
CA THR A 51 2.58 0.01 -8.96
C THR A 51 3.80 0.65 -8.33
N LEU A 52 4.81 -0.15 -8.01
CA LEU A 52 6.13 0.34 -7.64
C LEU A 52 7.06 0.13 -8.82
N GLY A 53 7.58 1.22 -9.38
CA GLY A 53 8.58 1.16 -10.43
C GLY A 53 9.90 0.59 -9.92
N PRO A 54 10.89 0.40 -10.81
CA PRO A 54 12.21 -0.05 -10.39
C PRO A 54 12.78 0.86 -9.31
N GLY A 55 13.25 0.27 -8.21
CA GLY A 55 13.74 1.03 -7.06
C GLY A 55 12.65 1.72 -6.25
N GLY A 56 11.39 1.49 -6.57
CA GLY A 56 10.28 2.08 -5.84
C GLY A 56 10.25 1.67 -4.38
N ALA A 57 9.88 2.60 -3.51
CA ALA A 57 9.85 2.36 -2.08
C ALA A 57 8.83 3.24 -1.38
N ILE A 58 8.06 2.62 -0.52
CA ILE A 58 7.19 3.28 0.44
C ILE A 58 7.88 3.16 1.79
N PRO A 59 8.32 4.30 2.39
CA PRO A 59 9.08 4.26 3.64
C PRO A 59 8.21 3.81 4.81
N ILE A 60 8.82 3.70 5.98
CA ILE A 60 8.11 3.40 7.21
C ILE A 60 6.92 4.35 7.39
N HIS A 61 5.74 3.78 7.61
CA HIS A 61 4.50 4.52 7.89
C HIS A 61 3.54 3.61 8.63
N ASN A 62 2.51 4.18 9.19
CA ASN A 62 1.42 3.45 9.80
C ASN A 62 0.09 4.17 9.55
N HIS A 63 -0.99 3.46 9.77
CA HIS A 63 -2.35 3.99 9.59
C HIS A 63 -3.32 3.22 10.47
N GLN A 64 -4.45 3.84 10.75
CA GLN A 64 -5.46 3.25 11.61
C GLN A 64 -6.23 2.11 10.93
N TYR A 65 -6.43 2.20 9.62
CA TYR A 65 -7.15 1.14 8.92
C TYR A 65 -6.31 -0.15 8.82
N TYR A 66 -7.02 -1.28 8.83
CA TYR A 66 -6.43 -2.58 8.49
C TYR A 66 -6.21 -2.65 7.01
N GLN A 67 -5.14 -3.32 6.59
CA GLN A 67 -4.94 -3.55 5.16
C GLN A 67 -4.47 -4.97 4.89
N THR A 68 -4.91 -5.49 3.75
CA THR A 68 -4.39 -6.73 3.18
C THR A 68 -3.87 -6.43 1.79
N MET A 69 -2.64 -6.83 1.52
CA MET A 69 -2.03 -6.70 0.20
C MET A 69 -1.93 -8.07 -0.45
N TYR A 70 -2.20 -8.13 -1.74
CA TYR A 70 -2.06 -9.33 -2.55
C TYR A 70 -1.16 -9.02 -3.75
N ILE A 71 -0.06 -9.77 -3.89
CA ILE A 71 0.97 -9.47 -4.87
C ILE A 71 0.57 -10.04 -6.24
N LEU A 72 0.59 -9.20 -7.26
CA LEU A 72 0.22 -9.54 -8.63
C LEU A 72 1.43 -9.77 -9.53
N SER A 73 2.53 -9.04 -9.33
CA SER A 73 3.73 -9.19 -10.13
C SER A 73 4.95 -8.64 -9.41
N GLY A 74 6.12 -9.11 -9.80
CA GLY A 74 7.39 -8.64 -9.27
C GLY A 74 7.76 -9.25 -7.93
N GLN A 75 8.77 -8.66 -7.29
CA GLN A 75 9.25 -9.07 -5.98
C GLN A 75 9.36 -7.85 -5.09
N LEU A 76 8.75 -7.94 -3.91
CA LEU A 76 8.67 -6.86 -2.94
C LEU A 76 9.23 -7.35 -1.61
N ALA A 77 9.89 -6.47 -0.88
CA ALA A 77 10.22 -6.70 0.51
C ALA A 77 9.26 -5.88 1.38
N VAL A 78 8.63 -6.53 2.35
CA VAL A 78 7.84 -5.87 3.38
C VAL A 78 8.56 -5.99 4.71
N THR A 79 8.66 -4.87 5.43
CA THR A 79 9.32 -4.81 6.73
C THR A 79 8.35 -4.29 7.77
N SER A 80 8.28 -4.94 8.92
CA SER A 80 7.56 -4.44 10.09
C SER A 80 8.54 -3.85 11.11
N TYR A 81 8.06 -2.88 11.87
CA TYR A 81 8.89 -2.13 12.82
C TYR A 81 8.22 -2.04 14.18
N ALA A 82 9.04 -1.94 15.21
CA ALA A 82 8.57 -1.63 16.56
C ALA A 82 8.11 -0.17 16.62
N SER A 83 6.88 0.08 17.04
CA SER A 83 6.31 1.43 17.06
C SER A 83 7.03 2.39 18.01
N ALA A 84 7.61 1.87 19.09
CA ALA A 84 8.28 2.72 20.09
C ALA A 84 9.64 3.23 19.61
N THR A 85 10.38 2.43 18.83
CA THR A 85 11.77 2.71 18.49
C THR A 85 12.05 2.79 16.99
N ASP A 86 11.08 2.40 16.16
CA ASP A 86 11.23 2.23 14.71
C ASP A 86 12.30 1.19 14.33
N ALA A 87 12.64 0.30 15.27
CA ALA A 87 13.57 -0.79 14.99
C ALA A 87 12.90 -1.86 14.12
N PRO A 88 13.56 -2.34 13.06
CA PRO A 88 13.02 -3.42 12.26
C PRO A 88 12.80 -4.68 13.10
N ILE A 89 11.63 -5.31 12.95
CA ILE A 89 11.32 -6.56 13.62
C ILE A 89 11.51 -7.72 12.65
N GLU A 90 10.93 -7.60 11.47
CA GLU A 90 10.87 -8.69 10.50
C GLU A 90 10.86 -8.10 9.08
N GLU A 91 11.61 -8.71 8.18
CA GLU A 91 11.55 -8.42 6.76
C GLU A 91 11.27 -9.71 6.00
N LYS A 92 10.27 -9.68 5.12
CA LYS A 92 9.92 -10.82 4.27
C LYS A 92 9.82 -10.41 2.83
N MET A 93 10.27 -11.32 1.96
CA MET A 93 10.12 -11.18 0.53
C MET A 93 8.77 -11.73 0.10
N MET A 94 8.09 -10.99 -0.79
CA MET A 94 6.80 -11.37 -1.34
C MET A 94 6.84 -11.37 -2.85
N ARG A 95 6.13 -12.32 -3.45
CA ARG A 95 6.01 -12.47 -4.90
C ARG A 95 4.57 -12.84 -5.27
N LEU A 96 4.31 -13.00 -6.56
CA LEU A 96 2.99 -13.35 -7.08
C LEU A 96 2.30 -14.41 -6.22
N GLY A 97 1.09 -14.12 -5.80
CA GLY A 97 0.25 -15.01 -5.00
C GLY A 97 0.43 -14.89 -3.50
N ASP A 98 1.47 -14.19 -3.04
CA ASP A 98 1.62 -13.95 -1.61
C ASP A 98 0.70 -12.82 -1.14
N PHE A 99 0.31 -12.89 0.11
CA PHE A 99 -0.44 -11.80 0.72
C PHE A 99 0.12 -11.46 2.09
N VAL A 100 -0.11 -10.23 2.53
CA VAL A 100 0.24 -9.80 3.87
C VAL A 100 -0.91 -9.02 4.48
N PHE A 101 -1.22 -9.32 5.72
CA PHE A 101 -2.14 -8.53 6.53
C PHE A 101 -1.34 -7.63 7.46
N VAL A 102 -1.65 -6.33 7.42
CA VAL A 102 -1.03 -5.32 8.29
C VAL A 102 -2.07 -4.85 9.28
N PRO A 103 -1.88 -5.13 10.59
CA PRO A 103 -2.78 -4.65 11.63
C PRO A 103 -2.81 -3.12 11.73
N SER A 104 -3.87 -2.60 12.34
CA SER A 104 -3.98 -1.17 12.63
C SER A 104 -2.75 -0.66 13.39
N MET A 105 -2.22 0.46 12.94
CA MET A 105 -1.09 1.19 13.54
C MET A 105 0.26 0.49 13.52
N GLU A 106 0.37 -0.72 12.95
CA GLU A 106 1.67 -1.38 12.84
C GLU A 106 2.54 -0.67 11.80
N PRO A 107 3.71 -0.14 12.20
CA PRO A 107 4.61 0.50 11.25
C PRO A 107 5.20 -0.52 10.28
N HIS A 108 5.20 -0.17 9.01
CA HIS A 108 5.68 -1.06 7.95
C HIS A 108 6.22 -0.26 6.77
N SER A 109 7.00 -0.92 5.95
CA SER A 109 7.52 -0.36 4.70
C SER A 109 7.50 -1.41 3.61
N ILE A 110 7.51 -0.97 2.36
CA ILE A 110 7.53 -1.84 1.19
C ILE A 110 8.53 -1.28 0.20
N ARG A 111 9.34 -2.15 -0.40
CA ARG A 111 10.24 -1.75 -1.47
C ARG A 111 10.28 -2.77 -2.59
N ASN A 112 10.41 -2.27 -3.80
CA ASN A 112 10.65 -3.11 -4.97
C ASN A 112 12.12 -3.54 -5.00
N LEU A 113 12.35 -4.85 -5.05
CA LEU A 113 13.70 -5.42 -5.03
C LEU A 113 14.40 -5.35 -6.38
N SER A 114 13.66 -5.09 -7.46
CA SER A 114 14.23 -5.02 -8.80
C SER A 114 14.69 -3.61 -9.14
N SER A 115 15.81 -3.50 -9.82
CA SER A 115 16.30 -2.25 -10.42
C SER A 115 15.83 -2.07 -11.86
N THR A 116 15.12 -3.06 -12.42
CA THR A 116 14.71 -3.05 -13.83
C THR A 116 13.21 -3.26 -14.04
N ASP A 117 12.55 -4.00 -13.15
CA ASP A 117 11.17 -4.42 -13.33
C ASP A 117 10.25 -3.76 -12.29
N LYS A 118 9.06 -3.40 -12.71
CA LYS A 118 8.04 -2.92 -11.79
C LYS A 118 7.42 -4.06 -11.00
N ALA A 119 6.83 -3.76 -9.87
CA ALA A 119 6.04 -4.67 -9.06
C ALA A 119 4.64 -4.10 -8.86
N THR A 120 3.63 -4.96 -8.82
CA THR A 120 2.24 -4.54 -8.65
C THR A 120 1.55 -5.36 -7.59
N PHE A 121 0.63 -4.74 -6.87
CA PHE A 121 -0.18 -5.42 -5.87
C PHE A 121 -1.53 -4.73 -5.67
N LEU A 122 -2.50 -5.50 -5.21
CA LEU A 122 -3.76 -4.97 -4.70
C LEU A 122 -3.63 -4.70 -3.21
N CYS A 123 -4.29 -3.65 -2.76
CA CYS A 123 -4.35 -3.30 -1.34
C CYS A 123 -5.79 -3.00 -0.96
N CYS A 124 -6.34 -3.82 -0.07
CA CYS A 124 -7.69 -3.65 0.45
C CYS A 124 -7.61 -3.05 1.85
N ILE A 125 -8.35 -1.98 2.09
CA ILE A 125 -8.40 -1.30 3.38
C ILE A 125 -9.83 -1.24 3.90
N GLY A 126 -9.96 -1.29 5.24
CA GLY A 126 -11.26 -1.24 5.89
C GLY A 126 -11.84 0.17 5.95
N VAL A 127 -13.17 0.27 5.93
CA VAL A 127 -13.86 1.56 5.95
C VAL A 127 -13.82 2.24 7.32
N ALA A 128 -13.74 1.48 8.39
CA ALA A 128 -13.81 2.01 9.75
C ALA A 128 -12.70 3.03 10.06
N CYS A 129 -11.64 3.04 9.27
CA CYS A 129 -10.49 3.91 9.45
C CYS A 129 -10.16 4.66 8.15
N SER A 130 -11.14 4.90 7.30
CA SER A 130 -10.95 5.40 5.93
C SER A 130 -10.75 6.89 5.80
N ASP A 131 -10.76 7.63 6.89
CA ASP A 131 -10.46 9.06 6.91
C ASP A 131 -8.97 9.38 6.72
N GLU A 132 -8.13 8.37 6.70
CA GLU A 132 -6.74 8.52 6.28
C GLU A 132 -6.64 8.40 4.77
N ALA A 133 -6.75 9.52 4.08
CA ALA A 133 -6.62 9.56 2.65
C ALA A 133 -5.16 9.38 2.22
N VAL A 134 -4.97 8.51 1.27
CA VAL A 134 -3.68 8.33 0.61
C VAL A 134 -3.87 8.57 -0.88
#